data_346308957f3f40335efef9df4556d1fe
#
_entry.id   346308957f3f40335efef9df4556d1fe
#
_cell.length_a   1.000
_cell.length_b   1.000
_cell.length_c   1.000
_cell.angle_alpha   90.00
_cell.angle_beta   90.00
_cell.angle_gamma   90.00
#
_symmetry.space_group_name_H-M   'P 1'
#
loop_
_entity.id
_entity.type
_entity.pdbx_description
1 polymer ?
#
loop_
_entity_poly.entity_id
_entity_poly.type
_entity_poly.pdbx_seq_one_letter_code
_entity_poly.pdbx_strand_id
1 'polypeptide(L)'
;MQYIQQPQAIEAKSFDIIGEIIRKTRPDYQFASPLHEAIIKRVIHTTADFDWLDILWFSDDVLAQFCAALGRSSVIYTDTTMALSGINKTLLAKFGGECRCYISDPRVVRAAKEQGITRSMAAVDIAVQEEGEKLFVFGNAPTALFRLMEHDVSVSGVVGVPVGFVGAEESKDALTKSHLPAIAALGRKGGSNVAAAIVNAMLYHMQGAR
;
A
#
# COMPACT_ATOMS: atom_id res chain seq x y z
N MET A 1 -25.85 27.11 -3.88
CA MET A 1 -25.60 25.83 -3.23
C MET A 1 -24.50 26.06 -2.19
N GLN A 2 -24.77 25.78 -0.90
CA GLN A 2 -23.74 25.91 0.14
C GLN A 2 -23.00 24.57 0.28
N TYR A 3 -21.66 24.60 0.17
CA TYR A 3 -20.79 23.43 0.36
C TYR A 3 -19.49 23.85 1.05
N ILE A 4 -18.84 22.91 1.71
CA ILE A 4 -17.56 23.14 2.39
C ILE A 4 -16.48 23.31 1.33
N GLN A 5 -15.68 24.39 1.42
CA GLN A 5 -14.64 24.71 0.43
C GLN A 5 -13.21 24.49 0.95
N GLN A 6 -13.02 24.41 2.26
CA GLN A 6 -11.70 24.20 2.85
C GLN A 6 -11.33 22.71 2.84
N PRO A 7 -10.24 22.29 2.15
CA PRO A 7 -9.87 20.89 1.99
C PRO A 7 -9.75 20.12 3.31
N GLN A 8 -9.11 20.71 4.31
CA GLN A 8 -8.96 20.10 5.64
C GLN A 8 -10.31 19.87 6.34
N ALA A 9 -11.25 20.82 6.21
CA ALA A 9 -12.59 20.68 6.79
C ALA A 9 -13.41 19.60 6.05
N ILE A 10 -13.24 19.46 4.72
CA ILE A 10 -13.88 18.40 3.94
C ILE A 10 -13.36 17.04 4.39
N GLU A 11 -12.05 16.91 4.52
CA GLU A 11 -11.41 15.67 4.95
C GLU A 11 -11.86 15.28 6.37
N ALA A 12 -11.75 16.20 7.34
CA ALA A 12 -12.18 15.97 8.72
C ALA A 12 -13.64 15.53 8.79
N LYS A 13 -14.54 16.23 8.08
CA LYS A 13 -15.96 15.87 8.03
C LYS A 13 -16.19 14.48 7.43
N SER A 14 -15.42 14.11 6.42
CA SER A 14 -15.51 12.77 5.82
C SER A 14 -15.12 11.69 6.82
N PHE A 15 -14.02 11.87 7.57
CA PHE A 15 -13.60 10.93 8.60
C PHE A 15 -14.57 10.83 9.77
N ASP A 16 -15.23 11.94 10.16
CA ASP A 16 -16.30 11.94 11.16
C ASP A 16 -17.48 11.08 10.70
N ILE A 17 -17.95 11.30 9.46
CA ILE A 17 -19.06 10.53 8.87
C ILE A 17 -18.70 9.04 8.79
N ILE A 18 -17.49 8.69 8.31
CA ILE A 18 -17.03 7.30 8.26
C ILE A 18 -17.06 6.69 9.67
N GLY A 19 -16.53 7.39 10.67
CA GLY A 19 -16.55 6.94 12.06
C GLY A 19 -17.97 6.74 12.61
N GLU A 20 -18.92 7.64 12.28
CA GLU A 20 -20.32 7.49 12.68
C GLU A 20 -20.98 6.26 12.03
N ILE A 21 -20.73 6.02 10.74
CA ILE A 21 -21.27 4.85 10.02
C ILE A 21 -20.72 3.57 10.65
N ILE A 22 -19.40 3.49 10.91
CA ILE A 22 -18.79 2.32 11.55
C ILE A 22 -19.46 2.05 12.91
N ARG A 23 -19.55 3.05 13.78
CA ARG A 23 -20.21 2.90 15.09
C ARG A 23 -21.65 2.41 15.02
N LYS A 24 -22.38 2.82 13.98
CA LYS A 24 -23.81 2.42 13.79
C LYS A 24 -23.94 1.01 13.20
N THR A 25 -23.08 0.64 12.25
CA THR A 25 -23.21 -0.62 11.50
C THR A 25 -22.40 -1.75 12.11
N ARG A 26 -21.31 -1.42 12.81
CA ARG A 26 -20.37 -2.37 13.42
C ARG A 26 -19.99 -1.90 14.85
N PRO A 27 -20.96 -1.84 15.79
CA PRO A 27 -20.73 -1.28 17.13
C PRO A 27 -19.66 -2.02 17.93
N ASP A 28 -19.45 -3.31 17.67
CA ASP A 28 -18.46 -4.15 18.35
C ASP A 28 -17.08 -4.15 17.66
N TYR A 29 -16.93 -3.43 16.54
CA TYR A 29 -15.64 -3.39 15.83
C TYR A 29 -14.62 -2.57 16.62
N GLN A 30 -13.46 -3.17 16.85
CA GLN A 30 -12.36 -2.53 17.57
C GLN A 30 -11.13 -2.42 16.67
N PHE A 31 -10.59 -1.22 16.57
CA PHE A 31 -9.32 -1.00 15.89
C PHE A 31 -8.17 -1.43 16.80
N ALA A 32 -7.20 -2.16 16.23
CA ALA A 32 -6.04 -2.65 16.98
C ALA A 32 -5.11 -1.53 17.48
N SER A 33 -5.09 -0.38 16.77
CA SER A 33 -4.30 0.79 17.15
C SER A 33 -4.83 2.05 16.42
N PRO A 34 -4.42 3.27 16.85
CA PRO A 34 -4.76 4.51 16.12
C PRO A 34 -4.26 4.52 14.67
N LEU A 35 -3.11 3.93 14.38
CA LEU A 35 -2.60 3.82 13.01
C LEU A 35 -3.41 2.82 12.18
N HIS A 36 -3.81 1.69 12.76
CA HIS A 36 -4.72 0.74 12.12
C HIS A 36 -6.05 1.41 11.74
N GLU A 37 -6.64 2.19 12.65
CA GLU A 37 -7.85 2.99 12.38
C GLU A 37 -7.62 3.99 11.25
N ALA A 38 -6.51 4.72 11.28
CA ALA A 38 -6.18 5.72 10.25
C ALA A 38 -6.07 5.09 8.86
N ILE A 39 -5.45 3.92 8.73
CA ILE A 39 -5.32 3.20 7.46
C ILE A 39 -6.69 2.76 6.95
N ILE A 40 -7.46 2.06 7.75
CA ILE A 40 -8.78 1.55 7.35
C ILE A 40 -9.71 2.70 6.94
N LYS A 41 -9.82 3.73 7.76
CA LYS A 41 -10.64 4.90 7.43
C LYS A 41 -10.17 5.62 6.17
N ARG A 42 -8.86 5.71 5.92
CA ARG A 42 -8.31 6.30 4.68
C ARG A 42 -8.68 5.48 3.46
N VAL A 43 -8.65 4.15 3.56
CA VAL A 43 -9.04 3.27 2.47
C VAL A 43 -10.55 3.37 2.22
N ILE A 44 -11.37 3.39 3.27
CA ILE A 44 -12.82 3.62 3.16
C ILE A 44 -13.10 4.99 2.51
N HIS A 45 -12.40 6.05 2.93
CA HIS A 45 -12.53 7.38 2.34
C HIS A 45 -12.23 7.38 0.82
N THR A 46 -11.22 6.61 0.40
CA THR A 46 -10.80 6.52 -1.00
C THR A 46 -11.78 5.74 -1.87
N THR A 47 -12.51 4.78 -1.30
CA THR A 47 -13.32 3.81 -2.05
C THR A 47 -14.82 3.91 -1.78
N ALA A 48 -15.24 4.60 -0.73
CA ALA A 48 -16.59 4.63 -0.16
C ALA A 48 -17.12 3.21 0.17
N ASP A 49 -16.24 2.25 0.47
CA ASP A 49 -16.57 0.84 0.67
C ASP A 49 -16.18 0.42 2.11
N PHE A 50 -17.13 -0.09 2.88
CA PHE A 50 -16.95 -0.48 4.27
C PHE A 50 -16.50 -1.94 4.45
N ASP A 51 -16.45 -2.75 3.38
CA ASP A 51 -15.90 -4.11 3.45
C ASP A 51 -14.41 -4.11 3.85
N TRP A 52 -13.72 -2.98 3.70
CA TRP A 52 -12.33 -2.80 4.14
C TRP A 52 -12.11 -3.03 5.64
N LEU A 53 -13.17 -2.97 6.45
CA LEU A 53 -13.11 -3.34 7.87
C LEU A 53 -12.78 -4.84 8.07
N ASP A 54 -13.19 -5.68 7.11
CA ASP A 54 -13.06 -7.14 7.23
C ASP A 54 -11.95 -7.72 6.35
N ILE A 55 -11.60 -7.04 5.25
CA ILE A 55 -10.69 -7.61 4.25
C ILE A 55 -9.26 -7.08 4.32
N LEU A 56 -8.99 -5.99 5.04
CA LEU A 56 -7.61 -5.57 5.30
C LEU A 56 -6.98 -6.45 6.37
N TRP A 57 -5.92 -7.12 6.00
CA TRP A 57 -5.11 -7.98 6.86
C TRP A 57 -3.74 -7.35 7.10
N PHE A 58 -3.21 -7.53 8.30
CA PHE A 58 -1.93 -7.00 8.73
C PHE A 58 -1.12 -8.12 9.40
N SER A 59 0.13 -8.33 8.99
CA SER A 59 1.03 -9.20 9.73
C SER A 59 1.44 -8.55 11.06
N ASP A 60 1.93 -9.37 11.98
CA ASP A 60 2.43 -8.88 13.27
C ASP A 60 3.52 -7.82 13.07
N ASP A 61 3.44 -6.74 13.86
CA ASP A 61 4.40 -5.63 13.86
C ASP A 61 4.61 -4.88 12.53
N VAL A 62 3.88 -5.20 11.45
CA VAL A 62 4.08 -4.59 10.13
C VAL A 62 3.98 -3.06 10.18
N LEU A 63 3.07 -2.52 10.96
CA LEU A 63 2.87 -1.06 11.05
C LEU A 63 4.08 -0.37 11.68
N ALA A 64 4.64 -0.97 12.73
CA ALA A 64 5.85 -0.47 13.37
C ALA A 64 7.07 -0.56 12.45
N GLN A 65 7.23 -1.71 11.78
CA GLN A 65 8.33 -1.94 10.82
C GLN A 65 8.26 -0.99 9.64
N PHE A 66 7.07 -0.81 9.05
CA PHE A 66 6.87 0.07 7.91
C PHE A 66 7.14 1.54 8.26
N CYS A 67 6.62 2.01 9.41
CA CYS A 67 6.88 3.38 9.88
C CYS A 67 8.36 3.59 10.21
N ALA A 68 9.02 2.60 10.82
CA ALA A 68 10.45 2.68 11.08
C ALA A 68 11.27 2.77 9.78
N ALA A 69 10.92 1.98 8.77
CA ALA A 69 11.56 2.04 7.45
C ALA A 69 11.36 3.40 6.78
N LEU A 70 10.14 3.92 6.77
CA LEU A 70 9.84 5.25 6.24
C LEU A 70 10.66 6.35 6.95
N GLY A 71 10.94 6.19 8.24
CA GLY A 71 11.77 7.12 9.03
C GLY A 71 13.28 7.01 8.77
N ARG A 72 13.76 5.99 8.03
CA ARG A 72 15.17 5.71 7.75
C ARG A 72 15.55 5.89 6.27
N SER A 73 14.87 6.76 5.55
CA SER A 73 15.19 7.04 4.14
C SER A 73 15.02 5.82 3.21
N SER A 74 13.96 5.06 3.39
CA SER A 74 13.67 3.90 2.53
C SER A 74 13.19 4.30 1.14
N VAL A 75 13.32 3.39 0.19
CA VAL A 75 12.77 3.51 -1.16
C VAL A 75 11.49 2.69 -1.27
N ILE A 76 10.40 3.34 -1.68
CA ILE A 76 9.15 2.67 -2.02
C ILE A 76 9.16 2.31 -3.50
N TYR A 77 9.00 1.03 -3.83
CA TYR A 77 8.85 0.53 -5.20
C TYR A 77 7.38 0.20 -5.45
N THR A 78 6.79 0.84 -6.47
CA THR A 78 5.40 0.59 -6.88
C THR A 78 5.33 -0.20 -8.18
N ASP A 79 4.30 -1.04 -8.32
CA ASP A 79 4.05 -1.82 -9.55
C ASP A 79 3.44 -0.97 -10.67
N THR A 80 2.84 0.19 -10.33
CA THR A 80 2.19 1.08 -11.30
C THR A 80 2.58 2.54 -11.08
N THR A 81 2.57 3.31 -12.17
CA THR A 81 2.70 4.76 -12.10
C THR A 81 1.50 5.43 -11.43
N MET A 82 0.33 4.78 -11.43
CA MET A 82 -0.85 5.26 -10.72
C MET A 82 -0.62 5.25 -9.20
N ALA A 83 -0.10 4.15 -8.64
CA ALA A 83 0.26 4.09 -7.21
C ALA A 83 1.36 5.10 -6.88
N LEU A 84 2.42 5.17 -7.70
CA LEU A 84 3.47 6.18 -7.58
C LEU A 84 2.92 7.60 -7.53
N SER A 85 1.95 7.93 -8.40
CA SER A 85 1.36 9.27 -8.49
C SER A 85 0.45 9.58 -7.30
N GLY A 86 -0.19 8.56 -6.73
CA GLY A 86 -1.09 8.70 -5.59
C GLY A 86 -0.36 8.90 -4.24
N ILE A 87 0.90 8.49 -4.12
CA ILE A 87 1.70 8.67 -2.90
C ILE A 87 2.13 10.14 -2.75
N ASN A 88 1.98 10.68 -1.53
CA ASN A 88 2.41 12.03 -1.18
C ASN A 88 3.95 12.11 -1.10
N LYS A 89 4.58 12.33 -2.25
CA LYS A 89 6.04 12.41 -2.38
C LYS A 89 6.66 13.56 -1.59
N THR A 90 5.95 14.68 -1.47
CA THR A 90 6.41 15.82 -0.69
C THR A 90 6.53 15.46 0.79
N LEU A 91 5.57 14.72 1.32
CA LEU A 91 5.61 14.27 2.70
C LEU A 91 6.61 13.12 2.90
N LEU A 92 6.69 12.17 1.97
CA LEU A 92 7.68 11.09 1.98
C LEU A 92 9.11 11.64 2.01
N ALA A 93 9.40 12.67 1.20
CA ALA A 93 10.71 13.33 1.18
C ALA A 93 11.08 14.01 2.51
N LYS A 94 10.11 14.48 3.32
CA LYS A 94 10.39 15.01 4.67
C LYS A 94 10.92 13.95 5.63
N PHE A 95 10.65 12.67 5.36
CA PHE A 95 11.20 11.52 6.09
C PHE A 95 12.49 10.97 5.45
N GLY A 96 12.97 11.61 4.36
CA GLY A 96 14.17 11.19 3.64
C GLY A 96 13.92 10.05 2.64
N GLY A 97 12.68 9.62 2.49
CA GLY A 97 12.30 8.54 1.58
C GLY A 97 12.04 9.02 0.16
N GLU A 98 12.04 8.10 -0.78
CA GLU A 98 11.67 8.31 -2.18
C GLU A 98 10.77 7.19 -2.69
N CYS A 99 10.12 7.43 -3.84
CA CYS A 99 9.23 6.46 -4.46
C CYS A 99 9.61 6.26 -5.93
N ARG A 100 9.76 5.00 -6.35
CA ARG A 100 10.17 4.58 -7.71
C ARG A 100 9.16 3.63 -8.33
N CYS A 101 9.02 3.71 -9.65
CA CYS A 101 8.26 2.75 -10.45
C CYS A 101 9.03 2.43 -11.72
N TYR A 102 9.45 1.18 -11.89
CA TYR A 102 10.28 0.76 -13.01
C TYR A 102 9.51 0.17 -14.19
N ILE A 103 8.16 0.19 -14.17
CA ILE A 103 7.31 -0.45 -15.18
C ILE A 103 7.62 -0.01 -16.63
N SER A 104 8.13 1.20 -16.81
CA SER A 104 8.51 1.78 -18.12
C SER A 104 10.02 1.95 -18.30
N ASP A 105 10.84 1.46 -17.36
CA ASP A 105 12.31 1.50 -17.48
C ASP A 105 12.75 0.65 -18.69
N PRO A 106 13.63 1.17 -19.58
CA PRO A 106 14.13 0.42 -20.72
C PRO A 106 14.79 -0.91 -20.35
N ARG A 107 15.43 -1.00 -19.17
CA ARG A 107 16.00 -2.25 -18.63
C ARG A 107 14.91 -3.29 -18.39
N VAL A 108 13.79 -2.87 -17.79
CA VAL A 108 12.61 -3.72 -17.52
C VAL A 108 11.98 -4.19 -18.82
N VAL A 109 11.78 -3.29 -19.79
CA VAL A 109 11.18 -3.64 -21.08
C VAL A 109 12.03 -4.69 -21.81
N ARG A 110 13.35 -4.55 -21.79
CA ARG A 110 14.27 -5.50 -22.39
C ARG A 110 14.25 -6.85 -21.68
N ALA A 111 14.45 -6.86 -20.36
CA ALA A 111 14.48 -8.06 -19.56
C ALA A 111 13.16 -8.86 -19.67
N ALA A 112 12.01 -8.19 -19.62
CA ALA A 112 10.70 -8.82 -19.77
C ALA A 112 10.57 -9.54 -21.13
N LYS A 113 11.03 -8.90 -22.21
CA LYS A 113 11.01 -9.49 -23.56
C LYS A 113 11.96 -10.68 -23.68
N GLU A 114 13.19 -10.56 -23.17
CA GLU A 114 14.22 -11.59 -23.25
C GLU A 114 13.86 -12.84 -22.45
N GLN A 115 13.24 -12.67 -21.28
CA GLN A 115 12.87 -13.74 -20.37
C GLN A 115 11.45 -14.29 -20.59
N GLY A 116 10.62 -13.63 -21.42
CA GLY A 116 9.22 -14.04 -21.64
C GLY A 116 8.33 -13.85 -20.40
N ILE A 117 8.63 -12.87 -19.55
CA ILE A 117 7.88 -12.55 -18.32
C ILE A 117 7.17 -11.20 -18.43
N THR A 118 6.32 -10.88 -17.44
CA THR A 118 5.66 -9.56 -17.43
C THR A 118 6.65 -8.45 -17.05
N ARG A 119 6.40 -7.22 -17.52
CA ARG A 119 7.20 -6.06 -17.11
C ARG A 119 7.14 -5.84 -15.60
N SER A 120 6.01 -6.17 -14.96
CA SER A 120 5.87 -6.04 -13.51
C SER A 120 6.78 -7.01 -12.76
N MET A 121 6.97 -8.24 -13.26
CA MET A 121 7.95 -9.19 -12.71
C MET A 121 9.38 -8.68 -12.90
N ALA A 122 9.75 -8.28 -14.12
CA ALA A 122 11.09 -7.74 -14.40
C ALA A 122 11.39 -6.46 -13.60
N ALA A 123 10.38 -5.65 -13.30
CA ALA A 123 10.52 -4.48 -12.44
C ALA A 123 10.89 -4.86 -10.99
N VAL A 124 10.30 -5.94 -10.47
CA VAL A 124 10.68 -6.49 -9.15
C VAL A 124 12.12 -6.99 -9.19
N ASP A 125 12.51 -7.76 -10.22
CA ASP A 125 13.88 -8.29 -10.35
C ASP A 125 14.95 -7.19 -10.33
N ILE A 126 14.65 -6.04 -10.93
CA ILE A 126 15.55 -4.87 -10.89
C ILE A 126 15.51 -4.21 -9.51
N ALA A 127 14.33 -4.02 -8.94
CA ALA A 127 14.17 -3.32 -7.67
C ALA A 127 14.84 -4.07 -6.50
N VAL A 128 14.81 -5.40 -6.49
CA VAL A 128 15.44 -6.19 -5.43
C VAL A 128 16.98 -6.11 -5.46
N GLN A 129 17.58 -5.80 -6.61
CA GLN A 129 19.03 -5.61 -6.76
C GLN A 129 19.51 -4.22 -6.34
N GLU A 130 18.64 -3.25 -6.21
CA GLU A 130 19.01 -1.91 -5.75
C GLU A 130 19.49 -1.97 -4.29
N GLU A 131 20.39 -1.08 -3.92
CA GLU A 131 20.88 -0.99 -2.53
C GLU A 131 19.88 -0.26 -1.62
N GLY A 132 20.03 -0.43 -0.31
CA GLY A 132 19.26 0.28 0.70
C GLY A 132 17.98 -0.41 1.15
N GLU A 133 17.27 0.25 2.06
CA GLU A 133 16.05 -0.27 2.67
C GLU A 133 14.87 -0.14 1.71
N LYS A 134 14.12 -1.24 1.53
CA LYS A 134 13.08 -1.36 0.50
C LYS A 134 11.71 -1.60 1.09
N LEU A 135 10.73 -0.89 0.55
CA LEU A 135 9.31 -1.11 0.74
C LEU A 135 8.66 -1.38 -0.63
N PHE A 136 7.81 -2.39 -0.72
CA PHE A 136 7.09 -2.70 -1.96
C PHE A 136 5.61 -2.42 -1.83
N VAL A 137 5.02 -1.84 -2.89
CA VAL A 137 3.61 -1.42 -2.91
C VAL A 137 2.98 -1.88 -4.21
N PHE A 138 2.18 -2.95 -4.13
CA PHE A 138 1.51 -3.59 -5.24
C PHE A 138 0.01 -3.29 -5.21
N GLY A 139 -0.49 -2.60 -6.23
CA GLY A 139 -1.89 -2.24 -6.36
C GLY A 139 -2.60 -2.89 -7.55
N ASN A 140 -1.84 -3.46 -8.50
CA ASN A 140 -2.42 -3.97 -9.74
C ASN A 140 -1.88 -5.32 -10.19
N ALA A 141 -0.59 -5.62 -10.03
CA ALA A 141 0.07 -6.76 -10.64
C ALA A 141 0.27 -7.94 -9.67
N PRO A 142 -0.62 -8.96 -9.67
CA PRO A 142 -0.42 -10.18 -8.87
C PRO A 142 0.90 -10.89 -9.20
N THR A 143 1.31 -10.86 -10.48
CA THR A 143 2.56 -11.47 -10.93
C THR A 143 3.80 -10.81 -10.30
N ALA A 144 3.76 -9.51 -10.05
CA ALA A 144 4.83 -8.80 -9.34
C ALA A 144 4.89 -9.22 -7.87
N LEU A 145 3.73 -9.38 -7.23
CA LEU A 145 3.65 -9.83 -5.84
C LEU A 145 4.17 -11.27 -5.68
N PHE A 146 3.78 -12.18 -6.56
CA PHE A 146 4.35 -13.53 -6.60
C PHE A 146 5.86 -13.49 -6.83
N ARG A 147 6.33 -12.65 -7.79
CA ARG A 147 7.76 -12.53 -8.10
C ARG A 147 8.59 -12.07 -6.92
N LEU A 148 8.08 -11.13 -6.11
CA LEU A 148 8.77 -10.70 -4.90
C LEU A 148 8.94 -11.88 -3.91
N MET A 149 7.91 -12.70 -3.73
CA MET A 149 7.96 -13.85 -2.82
C MET A 149 8.87 -15.00 -3.30
N GLU A 150 9.21 -15.03 -4.59
CA GLU A 150 10.19 -15.97 -5.16
C GLU A 150 11.63 -15.57 -4.85
N HIS A 151 11.89 -14.30 -4.51
CA HIS A 151 13.22 -13.82 -4.14
C HIS A 151 13.49 -14.05 -2.64
N ASP A 152 14.71 -14.54 -2.35
CA ASP A 152 15.24 -14.58 -0.97
C ASP A 152 15.84 -13.20 -0.62
N VAL A 153 14.97 -12.23 -0.37
CA VAL A 153 15.37 -10.85 -0.05
C VAL A 153 14.69 -10.37 1.23
N SER A 154 15.45 -9.63 2.02
CA SER A 154 14.88 -8.90 3.15
C SER A 154 14.26 -7.60 2.67
N VAL A 155 12.98 -7.40 2.99
CA VAL A 155 12.24 -6.15 2.74
C VAL A 155 11.60 -5.66 4.04
N SER A 156 11.52 -4.36 4.19
CA SER A 156 11.02 -3.75 5.43
C SER A 156 9.50 -3.67 5.51
N GLY A 157 8.81 -3.95 4.40
CA GLY A 157 7.37 -4.02 4.35
C GLY A 157 6.82 -4.14 2.95
N VAL A 158 5.66 -4.78 2.85
CA VAL A 158 4.91 -4.99 1.62
C VAL A 158 3.47 -4.51 1.79
N VAL A 159 3.00 -3.66 0.90
CA VAL A 159 1.56 -3.42 0.69
C VAL A 159 1.13 -4.24 -0.51
N GLY A 160 0.45 -5.36 -0.27
CA GLY A 160 -0.01 -6.30 -1.28
C GLY A 160 -1.54 -6.23 -1.46
N VAL A 161 -1.98 -5.31 -2.31
CA VAL A 161 -3.41 -5.07 -2.58
C VAL A 161 -3.73 -5.06 -4.09
N PRO A 162 -3.16 -5.98 -4.91
CA PRO A 162 -3.53 -6.03 -6.31
C PRO A 162 -5.01 -6.38 -6.47
N VAL A 163 -5.71 -5.60 -7.32
CA VAL A 163 -7.11 -5.84 -7.67
C VAL A 163 -7.21 -6.80 -8.84
N GLY A 164 -8.21 -7.66 -8.87
CA GLY A 164 -8.48 -8.47 -10.06
C GLY A 164 -9.05 -9.86 -9.82
N PHE A 165 -9.11 -10.62 -10.92
CA PHE A 165 -9.77 -11.93 -10.98
C PHE A 165 -8.81 -13.09 -11.28
N VAL A 166 -7.60 -12.81 -11.79
CA VAL A 166 -6.60 -13.82 -12.15
C VAL A 166 -5.36 -13.60 -11.31
N GLY A 167 -5.13 -14.47 -10.34
CA GLY A 167 -3.97 -14.42 -9.44
C GLY A 167 -4.04 -13.35 -8.35
N ALA A 168 -5.06 -12.46 -8.34
CA ALA A 168 -5.14 -11.37 -7.37
C ALA A 168 -5.40 -11.90 -5.95
N GLU A 169 -6.41 -12.73 -5.78
CA GLU A 169 -6.75 -13.37 -4.51
C GLU A 169 -5.62 -14.30 -4.07
N GLU A 170 -5.17 -15.16 -4.96
CA GLU A 170 -4.14 -16.18 -4.71
C GLU A 170 -2.79 -15.55 -4.30
N SER A 171 -2.41 -14.43 -4.92
CA SER A 171 -1.15 -13.74 -4.57
C SER A 171 -1.21 -13.10 -3.18
N LYS A 172 -2.36 -12.58 -2.79
CA LYS A 172 -2.57 -12.00 -1.45
C LYS A 172 -2.66 -13.08 -0.38
N ASP A 173 -3.33 -14.18 -0.67
CA ASP A 173 -3.36 -15.35 0.21
C ASP A 173 -1.96 -15.95 0.42
N ALA A 174 -1.14 -16.01 -0.64
CA ALA A 174 0.25 -16.42 -0.53
C ALA A 174 1.06 -15.45 0.34
N LEU A 175 0.85 -14.13 0.18
CA LEU A 175 1.51 -13.11 0.97
C LEU A 175 1.20 -13.25 2.46
N THR A 176 -0.06 -13.52 2.84
CA THR A 176 -0.42 -13.71 4.26
C THR A 176 0.22 -14.93 4.91
N LYS A 177 0.68 -15.90 4.12
CA LYS A 177 1.36 -17.12 4.57
C LYS A 177 2.88 -17.02 4.46
N SER A 178 3.39 -15.92 3.91
CA SER A 178 4.83 -15.68 3.76
C SER A 178 5.42 -15.13 5.08
N HIS A 179 6.75 -15.05 5.13
CA HIS A 179 7.49 -14.42 6.24
C HIS A 179 7.63 -12.90 6.08
N LEU A 180 7.14 -12.33 4.99
CA LEU A 180 7.30 -10.91 4.70
C LEU A 180 6.38 -10.05 5.60
N PRO A 181 6.87 -8.96 6.18
CA PRO A 181 6.01 -8.01 6.90
C PRO A 181 5.06 -7.37 5.87
N ALA A 182 3.75 -7.57 6.04
CA ALA A 182 2.82 -7.24 4.99
C ALA A 182 1.47 -6.70 5.46
N ILE A 183 0.89 -5.82 4.63
CA ILE A 183 -0.51 -5.42 4.65
C ILE A 183 -1.13 -5.96 3.36
N ALA A 184 -2.20 -6.75 3.47
CA ALA A 184 -2.88 -7.35 2.33
C ALA A 184 -4.38 -7.04 2.31
N ALA A 185 -5.00 -7.07 1.13
CA ALA A 185 -6.45 -7.03 0.96
C ALA A 185 -6.96 -8.41 0.57
N LEU A 186 -7.64 -9.11 1.45
CA LEU A 186 -8.15 -10.44 1.19
C LEU A 186 -9.19 -10.45 0.06
N GLY A 187 -9.23 -11.52 -0.74
CA GLY A 187 -10.14 -11.63 -1.88
C GLY A 187 -9.71 -10.78 -3.09
N ARG A 188 -10.67 -10.31 -3.89
CA ARG A 188 -10.43 -9.69 -5.21
C ARG A 188 -10.30 -8.19 -5.19
N LYS A 189 -10.75 -7.53 -4.13
CA LYS A 189 -10.67 -6.06 -3.99
C LYS A 189 -9.22 -5.61 -3.78
N GLY A 190 -8.96 -4.38 -4.20
CA GLY A 190 -7.64 -3.76 -4.14
C GLY A 190 -7.57 -2.56 -5.06
N GLY A 191 -6.37 -2.22 -5.50
CA GLY A 191 -6.14 -1.16 -6.49
C GLY A 191 -4.99 -0.24 -6.14
N SER A 192 -4.45 0.43 -7.16
CA SER A 192 -3.37 1.39 -6.99
C SER A 192 -3.75 2.59 -6.10
N ASN A 193 -5.03 2.99 -6.11
CA ASN A 193 -5.56 4.01 -5.21
C ASN A 193 -5.58 3.54 -3.75
N VAL A 194 -5.96 2.28 -3.51
CA VAL A 194 -5.94 1.65 -2.18
C VAL A 194 -4.50 1.54 -1.67
N ALA A 195 -3.59 1.08 -2.52
CA ALA A 195 -2.17 0.96 -2.20
C ALA A 195 -1.57 2.32 -1.78
N ALA A 196 -1.84 3.37 -2.55
CA ALA A 196 -1.41 4.74 -2.23
C ALA A 196 -2.08 5.28 -0.95
N ALA A 197 -3.36 4.97 -0.72
CA ALA A 197 -4.10 5.38 0.48
C ALA A 197 -3.49 4.80 1.76
N ILE A 198 -3.08 3.52 1.75
CA ILE A 198 -2.42 2.87 2.87
C ILE A 198 -1.10 3.57 3.21
N VAL A 199 -0.24 3.81 2.21
CA VAL A 199 1.04 4.52 2.42
C VAL A 199 0.82 5.93 2.93
N ASN A 200 -0.11 6.68 2.35
CA ASN A 200 -0.42 8.04 2.76
C ASN A 200 -0.97 8.10 4.19
N ALA A 201 -1.78 7.14 4.61
CA ALA A 201 -2.27 7.07 5.99
C ALA A 201 -1.11 6.96 7.00
N MET A 202 -0.12 6.13 6.71
CA MET A 202 1.09 6.00 7.53
C MET A 202 1.90 7.30 7.56
N LEU A 203 2.12 7.93 6.40
CA LEU A 203 2.85 9.21 6.30
C LEU A 203 2.17 10.33 7.09
N TYR A 204 0.84 10.46 7.00
CA TYR A 204 0.08 11.46 7.75
C TYR A 204 0.10 11.18 9.25
N HIS A 205 -0.01 9.93 9.66
CA HIS A 205 0.10 9.54 11.06
C HIS A 205 1.47 9.90 11.64
N MET A 206 2.54 9.58 10.94
CA MET A 206 3.91 9.93 11.34
C MET A 206 4.15 11.45 11.39
N GLN A 207 3.50 12.23 10.52
CA GLN A 207 3.57 13.69 10.55
C GLN A 207 2.89 14.26 11.80
N GLY A 208 1.74 13.71 12.21
CA GLY A 208 1.01 14.12 13.40
C GLY A 208 1.67 13.70 14.72
N ALA A 209 2.55 12.70 14.69
CA ALA A 209 3.31 12.22 15.84
C ALA A 209 4.62 13.01 16.12
N ARG A 210 4.97 13.95 15.24
CA ARG A 210 6.12 14.87 15.37
C ARG A 210 5.68 16.25 15.85
#